data_46b4683b4ae3b5689929c8550eca2976
#
_entry.id   46b4683b4ae3b5689929c8550eca2976
#
_cell.length_a   1.000
_cell.length_b   1.000
_cell.length_c   1.000
_cell.angle_alpha   90.00
_cell.angle_beta   90.00
_cell.angle_gamma   90.00
#
_symmetry.space_group_name_H-M   'P 1'
#
loop_
_entity.id
_entity.type
_entity.pdbx_description
1 polymer ?
#
loop_
_entity_poly.entity_id
_entity_poly.type
_entity_poly.pdbx_seq_one_letter_code
_entity_poly.pdbx_strand_id
1 'polypeptide(L)'
;GLVGSEMCIRDSLSTCNVFLTDEEEYVPAFYVNQHANADERLTDYERYVANCEELGATDIKDALDRMIVCDDIIANYDRHWRNFGLVRNVNTLACRPAPIFDSGSSLWCNISLEELRAGEHSFTSAQFHSSPAKQMLLVEDMGWFDGDKLEGFVDEAIEILSRNDALTARLPYLKEALTWRLRRMIDIAEWS
;
A
#
# COMPACT_ATOMS: atom_id res chain seq x y z
N GLY A 1 21.40 -8.42 12.90
CA GLY A 1 20.92 -7.99 11.60
C GLY A 1 19.55 -8.56 11.33
N LEU A 2 18.62 -7.70 10.97
CA LEU A 2 17.34 -8.17 10.43
C LEU A 2 17.63 -8.79 9.07
N VAL A 3 17.70 -10.11 9.04
CA VAL A 3 17.59 -10.89 7.82
C VAL A 3 16.18 -10.62 7.27
N GLY A 4 16.04 -10.38 5.95
CA GLY A 4 14.77 -10.10 5.31
C GLY A 4 13.66 -11.01 5.83
N SER A 5 12.45 -10.47 6.00
CA SER A 5 11.36 -11.24 6.57
C SER A 5 11.00 -12.40 5.65
N GLU A 6 11.27 -13.62 6.11
CA GLU A 6 10.73 -14.83 5.52
C GLU A 6 9.32 -15.05 6.10
N MET A 7 8.30 -14.92 5.29
CA MET A 7 6.96 -15.31 5.67
C MET A 7 6.63 -16.64 4.98
N CYS A 8 6.67 -17.72 5.74
CA CYS A 8 6.22 -19.04 5.31
C CYS A 8 4.70 -19.14 5.42
N ILE A 9 3.99 -19.04 4.32
CA ILE A 9 2.60 -19.49 4.22
C ILE A 9 2.63 -20.85 3.53
N ARG A 10 2.54 -21.86 4.32
CA ARG A 10 2.45 -23.29 4.05
C ARG A 10 3.24 -23.88 2.86
N ASP A 11 3.56 -23.28 1.79
CA ASP A 11 4.35 -23.78 0.66
C ASP A 11 4.87 -22.65 -0.24
N SER A 12 4.88 -21.43 0.26
CA SER A 12 5.37 -20.26 -0.49
C SER A 12 6.38 -19.48 0.36
N LEU A 13 7.49 -19.09 -0.25
CA LEU A 13 8.51 -18.25 0.35
C LEU A 13 8.50 -16.89 -0.36
N SER A 14 8.31 -15.82 0.41
CA SER A 14 8.48 -14.46 -0.08
C SER A 14 9.80 -13.89 0.46
N THR A 15 10.65 -13.39 -0.43
CA THR A 15 11.91 -12.76 -0.07
C THR A 15 11.93 -11.32 -0.56
N CYS A 16 12.43 -10.41 0.27
CA CYS A 16 12.69 -9.03 -0.14
C CYS A 16 14.03 -8.56 0.42
N ASN A 17 14.63 -7.58 -0.23
CA ASN A 17 15.81 -6.92 0.30
C ASN A 17 15.45 -6.12 1.55
N VAL A 18 16.35 -6.11 2.53
CA VAL A 18 16.26 -5.18 3.65
C VAL A 18 16.43 -3.76 3.11
N PHE A 19 15.49 -2.90 3.43
CA PHE A 19 15.51 -1.49 2.98
C PHE A 19 16.21 -0.55 3.97
N LEU A 20 16.73 -1.08 5.07
CA LEU A 20 17.48 -0.36 6.09
C LEU A 20 18.98 -0.68 5.98
N THR A 21 19.81 0.32 6.20
CA THR A 21 21.24 0.16 6.45
C THR A 21 21.53 0.01 7.96
N ASP A 22 22.78 -0.27 8.33
CA ASP A 22 23.18 -0.37 9.75
C ASP A 22 23.03 0.96 10.51
N GLU A 23 22.95 2.09 9.79
CA GLU A 23 22.76 3.42 10.34
C GLU A 23 21.31 3.90 10.29
N GLU A 24 20.38 3.07 9.88
CA GLU A 24 18.98 3.44 9.71
C GLU A 24 18.07 2.60 10.60
N GLU A 25 17.00 3.21 11.02
CA GLU A 25 15.90 2.55 11.73
C GLU A 25 14.56 2.87 11.07
N TYR A 26 13.62 1.94 11.20
CA TYR A 26 12.25 2.14 10.77
C TYR A 26 11.42 2.77 11.90
N VAL A 27 10.78 3.89 11.62
CA VAL A 27 9.86 4.57 12.53
C VAL A 27 8.43 4.41 11.99
N PRO A 28 7.63 3.49 12.53
CA PRO A 28 6.24 3.32 12.14
C PRO A 28 5.43 4.61 12.23
N ALA A 29 4.52 4.83 11.30
CA ALA A 29 3.61 5.98 11.29
C ALA A 29 2.83 6.12 12.60
N PHE A 30 2.57 5.01 13.29
CA PHE A 30 1.97 4.99 14.62
C PHE A 30 2.73 5.90 15.62
N TYR A 31 4.06 5.83 15.64
CA TYR A 31 4.85 6.65 16.54
C TYR A 31 5.01 8.08 16.03
N VAL A 32 5.10 8.28 14.73
CA VAL A 32 5.12 9.60 14.11
C VAL A 32 3.84 10.36 14.45
N ASN A 33 2.69 9.72 14.39
CA ASN A 33 1.41 10.36 14.67
C ASN A 33 1.15 10.64 16.16
N GLN A 34 1.93 10.02 17.05
CA GLN A 34 1.92 10.34 18.49
C GLN A 34 2.83 11.52 18.85
N HIS A 35 3.61 12.03 17.91
CA HIS A 35 4.47 13.18 18.14
C HIS A 35 3.62 14.44 18.44
N ALA A 36 4.11 15.31 19.33
CA ALA A 36 3.32 16.10 20.25
C ALA A 36 2.51 17.31 19.71
N ASN A 37 2.44 17.57 18.44
CA ASN A 37 1.63 18.69 17.92
C ASN A 37 0.27 18.20 17.39
N ALA A 38 -0.51 17.56 18.24
CA ALA A 38 -1.87 17.14 17.91
C ALA A 38 -2.81 18.37 17.91
N ASP A 39 -2.80 19.15 16.84
CA ASP A 39 -3.93 20.03 16.58
C ASP A 39 -5.16 19.14 16.29
N GLU A 40 -6.09 19.11 17.25
CA GLU A 40 -7.30 18.30 17.16
C GLU A 40 -8.21 18.66 15.97
N ARG A 41 -7.92 19.79 15.30
CA ARG A 41 -8.65 20.25 14.12
C ARG A 41 -8.19 19.56 12.85
N LEU A 42 -7.00 18.96 12.83
CA LEU A 42 -6.44 18.25 11.69
C LEU A 42 -7.02 16.84 11.57
N THR A 43 -7.27 16.41 10.35
CA THR A 43 -7.52 15.00 10.05
C THR A 43 -6.28 14.14 10.37
N ASP A 44 -6.45 12.85 10.48
CA ASP A 44 -5.32 11.92 10.71
C ASP A 44 -4.27 12.00 9.59
N TYR A 45 -4.69 12.24 8.34
CA TYR A 45 -3.79 12.44 7.20
C TYR A 45 -2.98 13.73 7.37
N GLU A 46 -3.65 14.86 7.56
CA GLU A 46 -3.00 16.17 7.70
C GLU A 46 -2.03 16.20 8.88
N ARG A 47 -2.41 15.59 10.00
CA ARG A 47 -1.57 15.47 11.18
C ARG A 47 -0.32 14.63 10.89
N TYR A 48 -0.48 13.51 10.20
CA TYR A 48 0.65 12.66 9.85
C TYR A 48 1.63 13.39 8.94
N VAL A 49 1.13 14.08 7.90
CA VAL A 49 1.96 14.90 6.99
C VAL A 49 2.71 15.97 7.78
N ALA A 50 2.01 16.75 8.60
CA ALA A 50 2.63 17.83 9.41
C ALA A 50 3.73 17.29 10.35
N ASN A 51 3.48 16.17 11.01
CA ASN A 51 4.48 15.55 11.90
C ASN A 51 5.71 15.03 11.12
N CYS A 52 5.51 14.48 9.91
CA CYS A 52 6.62 14.05 9.07
C CYS A 52 7.48 15.24 8.62
N GLU A 53 6.84 16.35 8.22
CA GLU A 53 7.52 17.58 7.81
C GLU A 53 8.30 18.21 8.99
N GLU A 54 7.73 18.20 10.21
CA GLU A 54 8.42 18.65 11.42
C GLU A 54 9.66 17.80 11.74
N LEU A 55 9.61 16.50 11.45
CA LEU A 55 10.76 15.59 11.54
C LEU A 55 11.76 15.73 10.39
N GLY A 56 11.51 16.66 9.44
CA GLY A 56 12.39 16.94 8.32
C GLY A 56 12.26 15.95 7.15
N ALA A 57 11.21 15.14 7.12
CA ALA A 57 10.94 14.26 5.99
C ALA A 57 10.38 15.08 4.82
N THR A 58 11.07 15.02 3.67
CA THR A 58 10.58 15.57 2.40
C THR A 58 9.81 14.50 1.63
N ASP A 59 9.07 14.89 0.60
CA ASP A 59 8.39 14.00 -0.36
C ASP A 59 7.36 13.05 0.30
N ILE A 60 6.85 13.40 1.50
CA ILE A 60 5.91 12.53 2.23
C ILE A 60 4.57 12.40 1.49
N LYS A 61 4.09 13.48 0.87
CA LYS A 61 2.83 13.46 0.12
C LYS A 61 2.95 12.58 -1.12
N ASP A 62 4.03 12.70 -1.91
CA ASP A 62 4.28 11.82 -3.04
C ASP A 62 4.36 10.33 -2.63
N ALA A 63 5.00 10.04 -1.50
CA ALA A 63 5.05 8.67 -0.98
C ALA A 63 3.67 8.16 -0.54
N LEU A 64 2.83 9.00 0.05
CA LEU A 64 1.46 8.65 0.44
C LEU A 64 0.57 8.47 -0.78
N ASP A 65 0.69 9.32 -1.80
CA ASP A 65 -0.04 9.21 -3.06
C ASP A 65 0.23 7.85 -3.72
N ARG A 66 1.53 7.47 -3.83
CA ARG A 66 1.94 6.16 -4.34
C ARG A 66 1.39 5.01 -3.50
N MET A 67 1.44 5.12 -2.18
CA MET A 67 0.92 4.08 -1.28
C MET A 67 -0.59 3.89 -1.46
N ILE A 68 -1.36 4.98 -1.47
CA ILE A 68 -2.82 4.94 -1.60
C ILE A 68 -3.22 4.35 -2.96
N VAL A 69 -2.58 4.78 -4.05
CA VAL A 69 -2.84 4.27 -5.40
C VAL A 69 -2.50 2.78 -5.51
N CYS A 70 -1.33 2.37 -5.03
CA CYS A 70 -0.94 0.95 -5.05
C CYS A 70 -1.94 0.10 -4.24
N ASP A 71 -2.29 0.54 -3.03
CA ASP A 71 -3.23 -0.18 -2.17
C ASP A 71 -4.65 -0.26 -2.79
N ASP A 72 -5.08 0.78 -3.53
CA ASP A 72 -6.36 0.75 -4.25
C ASP A 72 -6.33 -0.26 -5.40
N ILE A 73 -5.25 -0.33 -6.20
CA ILE A 73 -5.13 -1.28 -7.31
C ILE A 73 -5.21 -2.71 -6.82
N ILE A 74 -4.46 -3.05 -5.78
CA ILE A 74 -4.38 -4.42 -5.26
C ILE A 74 -5.44 -4.75 -4.21
N ALA A 75 -6.34 -3.82 -3.88
CA ALA A 75 -7.34 -3.95 -2.85
C ALA A 75 -6.74 -4.36 -1.49
N ASN A 76 -5.69 -3.67 -1.05
CA ASN A 76 -5.08 -3.88 0.25
C ASN A 76 -5.99 -3.32 1.36
N TYR A 77 -6.49 -4.19 2.23
CA TYR A 77 -7.41 -3.78 3.30
C TYR A 77 -6.73 -3.58 4.66
N ASP A 78 -5.41 -3.83 4.77
CA ASP A 78 -4.68 -3.85 6.05
C ASP A 78 -3.48 -2.89 6.10
N ARG A 79 -3.56 -1.73 5.43
CA ARG A 79 -2.55 -0.68 5.54
C ARG A 79 -2.68 0.07 6.88
N HIS A 80 -2.44 -0.61 7.99
CA HIS A 80 -2.51 0.02 9.31
C HIS A 80 -1.26 0.85 9.64
N TRP A 81 -1.33 1.68 10.69
CA TRP A 81 -0.29 2.63 11.12
C TRP A 81 1.12 2.05 11.39
N ARG A 82 1.29 0.75 11.35
CA ARG A 82 2.60 0.08 11.48
C ARG A 82 3.15 -0.46 10.17
N ASN A 83 2.37 -0.40 9.09
CA ASN A 83 2.73 -0.91 7.76
C ASN A 83 3.21 0.19 6.81
N PHE A 84 3.40 1.40 7.31
CA PHE A 84 4.04 2.52 6.64
C PHE A 84 4.67 3.45 7.68
N GLY A 85 5.55 4.36 7.26
CA GLY A 85 6.24 5.27 8.17
C GLY A 85 7.46 5.91 7.55
N LEU A 86 8.44 6.18 8.38
CA LEU A 86 9.69 6.81 8.00
C LEU A 86 10.88 5.88 8.21
N VAL A 87 11.91 6.09 7.44
CA VAL A 87 13.26 5.61 7.72
C VAL A 87 14.06 6.79 8.25
N ARG A 88 14.67 6.63 9.43
CA ARG A 88 15.47 7.64 10.10
C ARG A 88 16.93 7.19 10.18
N ASN A 89 17.85 8.04 9.77
CA ASN A 89 19.26 7.83 10.06
C ASN A 89 19.56 8.13 11.52
N VAL A 90 20.13 7.18 12.27
CA VAL A 90 20.34 7.31 13.73
C VAL A 90 21.43 8.31 14.12
N ASN A 91 22.34 8.64 13.19
CA ASN A 91 23.44 9.57 13.44
C ASN A 91 23.07 11.02 13.09
N THR A 92 22.38 11.21 11.96
CA THR A 92 22.04 12.54 11.42
C THR A 92 20.63 12.98 11.75
N LEU A 93 19.77 12.05 12.17
CA LEU A 93 18.32 12.21 12.38
C LEU A 93 17.54 12.58 11.09
N ALA A 94 18.18 12.51 9.92
CA ALA A 94 17.50 12.72 8.65
C ALA A 94 16.45 11.65 8.42
N CYS A 95 15.25 12.09 8.03
CA CYS A 95 14.10 11.23 7.78
C CYS A 95 13.74 11.22 6.30
N ARG A 96 13.29 10.06 5.80
CA ARG A 96 12.70 9.87 4.47
C ARG A 96 11.52 8.92 4.56
N PRO A 97 10.56 8.95 3.62
CA PRO A 97 9.51 7.94 3.57
C PRO A 97 10.10 6.52 3.48
N ALA A 98 9.49 5.58 4.21
CA ALA A 98 9.80 4.16 4.04
C ALA A 98 9.20 3.66 2.71
N PRO A 99 9.84 2.69 2.03
CA PRO A 99 9.21 2.05 0.88
C PRO A 99 7.92 1.34 1.29
N ILE A 100 7.05 1.06 0.32
CA ILE A 100 5.82 0.30 0.54
C ILE A 100 6.21 -1.15 0.86
N PHE A 101 5.69 -1.68 1.94
CA PHE A 101 5.88 -3.07 2.35
C PHE A 101 4.59 -3.62 2.97
N ASP A 102 4.58 -4.91 3.30
CA ASP A 102 3.47 -5.62 3.94
C ASP A 102 2.13 -5.44 3.22
N SER A 103 2.12 -5.77 1.93
CA SER A 103 0.91 -5.74 1.09
C SER A 103 0.25 -7.12 0.96
N GLY A 104 0.55 -8.05 1.88
CA GLY A 104 0.05 -9.43 1.83
C GLY A 104 -1.47 -9.57 2.06
N SER A 105 -2.08 -8.60 2.70
CA SER A 105 -3.53 -8.56 2.95
C SER A 105 -4.29 -7.90 1.78
N SER A 106 -4.10 -8.43 0.57
CA SER A 106 -4.60 -7.88 -0.69
C SER A 106 -5.38 -8.90 -1.51
N LEU A 107 -5.83 -8.50 -2.69
CA LEU A 107 -6.47 -9.36 -3.68
C LEU A 107 -7.70 -10.10 -3.12
N TRP A 108 -8.46 -9.39 -2.28
CA TRP A 108 -9.69 -9.92 -1.67
C TRP A 108 -9.48 -11.25 -0.95
N CYS A 109 -8.31 -11.47 -0.36
CA CYS A 109 -8.01 -12.72 0.34
C CYS A 109 -8.93 -12.98 1.55
N ASN A 110 -9.59 -11.94 2.05
CA ASN A 110 -10.50 -11.97 3.20
C ASN A 110 -11.96 -12.25 2.86
N ILE A 111 -12.35 -12.31 1.57
CA ILE A 111 -13.73 -12.65 1.16
C ILE A 111 -13.82 -14.07 0.60
N SER A 112 -15.01 -14.64 0.65
CA SER A 112 -15.29 -15.96 0.11
C SER A 112 -15.25 -15.99 -1.42
N LEU A 113 -15.16 -17.20 -2.00
CA LEU A 113 -15.29 -17.37 -3.44
C LEU A 113 -16.68 -16.97 -3.96
N GLU A 114 -17.72 -17.14 -3.14
CA GLU A 114 -19.10 -16.80 -3.50
C GLU A 114 -19.27 -15.28 -3.61
N GLU A 115 -18.76 -14.51 -2.66
CA GLU A 115 -18.75 -13.05 -2.70
C GLU A 115 -17.96 -12.54 -3.90
N LEU A 116 -16.76 -13.11 -4.15
CA LEU A 116 -15.94 -12.74 -5.30
C LEU A 116 -16.66 -13.04 -6.64
N ARG A 117 -17.37 -14.16 -6.75
CA ARG A 117 -18.22 -14.52 -7.91
C ARG A 117 -19.41 -13.57 -8.10
N ALA A 118 -19.97 -13.07 -7.01
CA ALA A 118 -21.06 -12.11 -7.06
C ALA A 118 -20.62 -10.71 -7.57
N GLY A 119 -19.32 -10.52 -7.83
CA GLY A 119 -18.76 -9.26 -8.28
C GLY A 119 -18.59 -8.26 -7.14
N GLU A 120 -18.51 -8.72 -5.90
CA GLU A 120 -18.22 -7.89 -4.74
C GLU A 120 -16.71 -7.55 -4.71
N HIS A 121 -16.31 -6.62 -5.59
CA HIS A 121 -14.92 -6.18 -5.69
C HIS A 121 -14.62 -4.98 -4.77
N SER A 122 -15.51 -4.66 -3.84
CA SER A 122 -15.27 -3.66 -2.81
C SER A 122 -14.30 -4.21 -1.76
N PHE A 123 -13.63 -3.31 -1.08
CA PHE A 123 -12.82 -3.61 0.10
C PHE A 123 -12.90 -2.43 1.07
N THR A 124 -12.59 -2.66 2.33
CA THR A 124 -12.45 -1.60 3.31
C THR A 124 -10.99 -1.15 3.28
N SER A 125 -10.74 0.08 2.87
CA SER A 125 -9.38 0.62 2.91
C SER A 125 -8.98 0.99 4.35
N ALA A 126 -7.73 1.19 4.53
CA ALA A 126 -7.08 1.79 5.66
C ALA A 126 -6.00 2.73 5.07
N GLN A 127 -5.55 3.72 5.71
CA GLN A 127 -5.46 4.05 7.10
C GLN A 127 -6.32 5.28 7.45
N PHE A 128 -6.46 6.21 6.50
CA PHE A 128 -7.09 7.50 6.73
C PHE A 128 -8.61 7.45 6.55
N HIS A 129 -9.09 6.61 5.63
CA HIS A 129 -10.50 6.38 5.41
C HIS A 129 -10.82 4.90 5.19
N SER A 130 -11.96 4.44 5.71
CA SER A 130 -12.47 3.08 5.46
C SER A 130 -13.06 2.90 4.05
N SER A 131 -13.41 3.99 3.37
CA SER A 131 -13.89 3.98 1.99
C SER A 131 -12.72 4.21 1.02
N PRO A 132 -12.44 3.28 0.09
CA PRO A 132 -11.39 3.46 -0.92
C PRO A 132 -11.58 4.74 -1.74
N ALA A 133 -12.82 5.06 -2.12
CA ALA A 133 -13.12 6.27 -2.88
C ALA A 133 -12.77 7.56 -2.09
N LYS A 134 -13.01 7.58 -0.77
CA LYS A 134 -12.60 8.71 0.07
C LYS A 134 -11.11 8.75 0.32
N GLN A 135 -10.48 7.58 0.42
CA GLN A 135 -9.03 7.47 0.53
C GLN A 135 -8.35 8.05 -0.71
N MET A 136 -8.84 7.72 -1.91
CA MET A 136 -8.35 8.26 -3.18
C MET A 136 -8.48 9.78 -3.32
N LEU A 137 -9.41 10.43 -2.61
CA LEU A 137 -9.50 11.89 -2.59
C LEU A 137 -8.34 12.59 -1.87
N LEU A 138 -7.49 11.83 -1.16
CA LEU A 138 -6.28 12.34 -0.53
C LEU A 138 -5.08 12.40 -1.49
N VAL A 139 -5.17 11.74 -2.64
CA VAL A 139 -4.12 11.76 -3.66
C VAL A 139 -4.12 13.12 -4.34
N GLU A 140 -3.00 13.84 -4.22
CA GLU A 140 -2.85 15.20 -4.76
C GLU A 140 -2.19 15.22 -6.14
N ASP A 141 -1.30 14.26 -6.43
CA ASP A 141 -0.54 14.20 -7.68
C ASP A 141 -0.50 12.77 -8.26
N MET A 142 -0.96 12.64 -9.50
CA MET A 142 -0.89 11.40 -10.29
C MET A 142 0.14 11.47 -11.43
N GLY A 143 0.88 12.57 -11.57
CA GLY A 143 1.86 12.76 -12.66
C GLY A 143 3.00 11.74 -12.70
N TRP A 144 3.22 11.02 -11.61
CA TRP A 144 4.18 9.91 -11.52
C TRP A 144 3.62 8.58 -12.06
N PHE A 145 2.28 8.45 -12.16
CA PHE A 145 1.63 7.20 -12.56
C PHE A 145 1.70 7.02 -14.07
N ASP A 146 2.21 5.89 -14.49
CA ASP A 146 2.39 5.53 -15.89
C ASP A 146 1.72 4.17 -16.14
N GLY A 147 0.50 4.21 -16.69
CA GLY A 147 -0.30 3.02 -16.96
C GLY A 147 0.35 2.06 -17.94
N ASP A 148 1.16 2.56 -18.88
CA ASP A 148 1.84 1.72 -19.88
C ASP A 148 2.87 0.79 -19.21
N LYS A 149 3.47 1.21 -18.11
CA LYS A 149 4.39 0.36 -17.33
C LYS A 149 3.71 -0.80 -16.61
N LEU A 150 2.39 -0.77 -16.53
CA LEU A 150 1.59 -1.84 -15.94
C LEU A 150 1.00 -2.78 -17.00
N GLU A 151 1.40 -2.64 -18.27
CA GLU A 151 1.06 -3.61 -19.31
C GLU A 151 1.55 -5.01 -18.89
N GLY A 152 0.65 -6.01 -18.94
CA GLY A 152 0.93 -7.37 -18.51
C GLY A 152 0.89 -7.63 -16.99
N PHE A 153 0.82 -6.61 -16.14
CA PHE A 153 0.79 -6.75 -14.69
C PHE A 153 -0.26 -7.76 -14.20
N VAL A 154 -1.49 -7.65 -14.72
CA VAL A 154 -2.58 -8.54 -14.31
C VAL A 154 -2.30 -9.99 -14.71
N ASP A 155 -1.80 -10.22 -15.91
CA ASP A 155 -1.50 -11.57 -16.41
C ASP A 155 -0.35 -12.20 -15.62
N GLU A 156 0.69 -11.44 -15.30
CA GLU A 156 1.81 -11.90 -14.47
C GLU A 156 1.34 -12.23 -13.04
N ALA A 157 0.51 -11.37 -12.44
CA ALA A 157 -0.06 -11.62 -11.11
C ALA A 157 -0.87 -12.92 -11.08
N ILE A 158 -1.71 -13.16 -12.10
CA ILE A 158 -2.51 -14.38 -12.21
C ILE A 158 -1.62 -15.60 -12.45
N GLU A 159 -0.57 -15.49 -13.25
CA GLU A 159 0.40 -16.56 -13.44
C GLU A 159 1.07 -16.96 -12.12
N ILE A 160 1.53 -15.98 -11.34
CA ILE A 160 2.14 -16.25 -10.02
C ILE A 160 1.14 -16.95 -9.09
N LEU A 161 -0.09 -16.44 -9.01
CA LEU A 161 -1.14 -17.01 -8.16
C LEU A 161 -1.56 -18.41 -8.60
N SER A 162 -1.48 -18.72 -9.90
CA SER A 162 -1.84 -20.03 -10.45
C SER A 162 -0.94 -21.18 -9.98
N ARG A 163 0.22 -20.86 -9.42
CA ARG A 163 1.14 -21.85 -8.83
C ARG A 163 0.60 -22.46 -7.53
N ASN A 164 -0.45 -21.87 -6.98
CA ASN A 164 -1.15 -22.38 -5.80
C ASN A 164 -2.51 -22.95 -6.21
N ASP A 165 -2.62 -24.28 -6.22
CA ASP A 165 -3.84 -25.01 -6.60
C ASP A 165 -5.08 -24.58 -5.81
N ALA A 166 -4.90 -24.16 -4.55
CA ALA A 166 -6.01 -23.68 -3.72
C ALA A 166 -6.67 -22.40 -4.25
N LEU A 167 -5.99 -21.64 -5.10
CA LEU A 167 -6.49 -20.42 -5.69
C LEU A 167 -7.16 -20.62 -7.06
N THR A 168 -7.03 -21.81 -7.68
CA THR A 168 -7.48 -22.07 -9.05
C THR A 168 -8.91 -21.60 -9.30
N ALA A 169 -9.84 -21.88 -8.39
CA ALA A 169 -11.24 -21.50 -8.52
C ALA A 169 -11.48 -19.98 -8.42
N ARG A 170 -10.52 -19.22 -7.85
CA ARG A 170 -10.61 -17.77 -7.67
C ARG A 170 -10.01 -17.00 -8.85
N LEU A 171 -9.04 -17.58 -9.57
CA LEU A 171 -8.24 -16.87 -10.57
C LEU A 171 -9.04 -16.09 -11.62
N PRO A 172 -10.13 -16.62 -12.23
CA PRO A 172 -10.90 -15.87 -13.21
C PRO A 172 -11.49 -14.57 -12.64
N TYR A 173 -11.99 -14.63 -11.42
CA TYR A 173 -12.63 -13.49 -10.73
C TYR A 173 -11.59 -12.47 -10.24
N LEU A 174 -10.44 -12.94 -9.77
CA LEU A 174 -9.31 -12.08 -9.41
C LEU A 174 -8.78 -11.32 -10.64
N LYS A 175 -8.67 -12.02 -11.78
CA LYS A 175 -8.26 -11.38 -13.04
C LYS A 175 -9.23 -10.27 -13.44
N GLU A 176 -10.53 -10.53 -13.39
CA GLU A 176 -11.57 -9.55 -13.71
C GLU A 176 -11.49 -8.34 -12.77
N ALA A 177 -11.45 -8.58 -11.47
CA ALA A 177 -11.39 -7.54 -10.46
C ALA A 177 -10.13 -6.65 -10.57
N LEU A 178 -8.95 -7.26 -10.73
CA LEU A 178 -7.70 -6.53 -10.94
C LEU A 178 -7.72 -5.72 -12.24
N THR A 179 -8.22 -6.31 -13.33
CA THR A 179 -8.34 -5.61 -14.62
C THR A 179 -9.22 -4.38 -14.50
N TRP A 180 -10.35 -4.52 -13.79
CA TRP A 180 -11.27 -3.40 -13.56
C TRP A 180 -10.61 -2.29 -12.75
N ARG A 181 -9.90 -2.62 -11.66
CA ARG A 181 -9.21 -1.63 -10.82
C ARG A 181 -8.09 -0.92 -11.55
N LEU A 182 -7.29 -1.66 -12.29
CA LEU A 182 -6.20 -1.07 -13.06
C LEU A 182 -6.72 -0.10 -14.13
N ARG A 183 -7.75 -0.49 -14.88
CA ARG A 183 -8.39 0.40 -15.87
C ARG A 183 -8.94 1.66 -15.22
N ARG A 184 -9.69 1.50 -14.13
CA ARG A 184 -10.20 2.65 -13.36
C ARG A 184 -9.08 3.58 -12.91
N MET A 185 -7.93 3.06 -12.50
CA MET A 185 -6.81 3.88 -12.06
C MET A 185 -6.15 4.62 -13.24
N ILE A 186 -6.03 3.97 -14.40
CA ILE A 186 -5.55 4.60 -15.63
C ILE A 186 -6.50 5.75 -16.02
N ASP A 187 -7.81 5.50 -16.02
CA ASP A 187 -8.81 6.53 -16.32
C ASP A 187 -8.70 7.73 -15.37
N ILE A 188 -8.51 7.49 -14.05
CA ILE A 188 -8.32 8.58 -13.07
C ILE A 188 -7.06 9.39 -13.40
N ALA A 189 -5.95 8.73 -13.69
CA ALA A 189 -4.68 9.41 -13.97
C ALA A 189 -4.71 10.24 -15.27
N GLU A 190 -5.50 9.83 -16.27
CA GLU A 190 -5.68 10.59 -17.51
C GLU A 190 -6.50 11.89 -17.32
N TRP A 191 -7.28 11.96 -16.24
CA TRP A 191 -8.15 13.13 -15.95
C TRP A 191 -7.58 14.05 -14.85
N SER A 192 -6.46 13.69 -14.23
CA SER A 192 -5.78 14.44 -13.16
C SER A 192 -4.70 15.35 -13.71
#